data_8909c993cc461d805ecfef5c7cf918fd
#
_entry.id   8909c993cc461d805ecfef5c7cf918fd
#
_cell.length_a   1.000
_cell.length_b   1.000
_cell.length_c   1.000
_cell.angle_alpha   90.00
_cell.angle_beta   90.00
_cell.angle_gamma   90.00
#
_symmetry.space_group_name_H-M   'P 1'
#
loop_
_entity.id
_entity.type
_entity.pdbx_description
1 polymer ?
#
loop_
_entity_poly.entity_id
_entity_poly.type
_entity_poly.pdbx_seq_one_letter_code
_entity_poly.pdbx_strand_id
1 'polypeptide(L)'
;MNSSVLLLIASLGPTLVFAEGCDVLTRSQSPSVPVIESHSCYEYEGMPVNSIDWSCSNESKEMTTSTKKKVEQCDDHYQATCIATLTQESLANPHSTSKDKNAKSLNIPDNAQVTTYYYDAEHLNQVKIDCESGGGHWKAK
;
A
#
# COMPACT_ATOMS: atom_id res chain seq x y z
N MET A 1 -42.73 17.68 -41.69
CA MET A 1 -41.68 16.68 -41.54
C MET A 1 -40.84 17.09 -40.34
N ASN A 2 -41.13 16.51 -39.20
CA ASN A 2 -40.41 16.83 -37.94
C ASN A 2 -39.39 15.74 -37.67
N SER A 3 -38.11 16.06 -37.90
CA SER A 3 -37.03 15.19 -37.51
C SER A 3 -36.66 15.49 -36.05
N SER A 4 -37.15 14.67 -35.14
CA SER A 4 -36.71 14.68 -33.72
C SER A 4 -35.36 13.99 -33.63
N VAL A 5 -34.30 14.77 -33.44
CA VAL A 5 -32.99 14.26 -33.11
C VAL A 5 -32.98 13.98 -31.59
N LEU A 6 -33.05 12.70 -31.24
CA LEU A 6 -32.79 12.24 -29.85
C LEU A 6 -31.29 12.33 -29.57
N LEU A 7 -30.89 13.32 -28.78
CA LEU A 7 -29.56 13.38 -28.23
C LEU A 7 -29.47 12.35 -27.07
N LEU A 8 -28.80 11.24 -27.32
CA LEU A 8 -28.37 10.29 -26.28
C LEU A 8 -27.20 10.92 -25.52
N ILE A 9 -27.47 11.49 -24.37
CA ILE A 9 -26.44 11.92 -23.43
C ILE A 9 -25.96 10.65 -22.71
N ALA A 10 -24.84 10.09 -23.16
CA ALA A 10 -24.13 9.05 -22.44
C ALA A 10 -23.49 9.69 -21.19
N SER A 11 -24.14 9.50 -20.05
CA SER A 11 -23.55 9.86 -18.75
C SER A 11 -22.40 8.89 -18.43
N LEU A 12 -21.18 9.31 -18.72
CA LEU A 12 -19.99 8.69 -18.13
C LEU A 12 -20.00 9.05 -16.64
N GLY A 13 -20.60 8.17 -15.84
CA GLY A 13 -20.46 8.26 -14.39
C GLY A 13 -18.99 8.08 -14.01
N PRO A 14 -18.50 8.82 -13.01
CA PRO A 14 -17.15 8.60 -12.48
C PRO A 14 -17.09 7.16 -11.96
N THR A 15 -16.22 6.34 -12.53
CA THR A 15 -15.83 5.07 -11.93
C THR A 15 -15.10 5.41 -10.65
N LEU A 16 -15.73 5.17 -9.51
CA LEU A 16 -15.06 5.22 -8.22
C LEU A 16 -14.00 4.12 -8.24
N VAL A 17 -12.75 4.52 -8.50
CA VAL A 17 -11.60 3.67 -8.27
C VAL A 17 -11.44 3.63 -6.76
N PHE A 18 -11.90 2.55 -6.13
CA PHE A 18 -11.62 2.30 -4.72
C PHE A 18 -10.13 1.96 -4.64
N ALA A 19 -9.35 2.86 -4.08
CA ALA A 19 -8.02 2.54 -3.61
C ALA A 19 -8.20 1.60 -2.40
N GLU A 20 -7.55 0.44 -2.43
CA GLU A 20 -7.49 -0.44 -1.28
C GLU A 20 -6.16 -0.23 -0.59
N GLY A 21 -6.19 -0.01 0.72
CA GLY A 21 -5.02 0.21 1.54
C GLY A 21 -4.78 -0.90 2.56
N CYS A 22 -3.56 -0.96 3.05
CA CYS A 22 -3.18 -1.79 4.17
C CYS A 22 -2.54 -0.96 5.27
N ASP A 23 -3.22 -0.85 6.38
CA ASP A 23 -2.73 -0.18 7.59
C ASP A 23 -1.83 -1.12 8.38
N VAL A 24 -0.60 -0.70 8.66
CA VAL A 24 0.44 -1.52 9.27
C VAL A 24 0.93 -0.88 10.57
N LEU A 25 0.69 -1.54 11.67
CA LEU A 25 1.21 -1.16 12.97
C LEU A 25 2.29 -2.16 13.40
N THR A 26 3.51 -1.69 13.56
CA THR A 26 4.65 -2.50 13.98
C THR A 26 5.08 -2.11 15.39
N ARG A 27 5.24 -3.08 16.28
CA ARG A 27 5.69 -2.88 17.66
C ARG A 27 6.94 -3.69 17.93
N SER A 28 7.94 -3.06 18.53
CA SER A 28 9.11 -3.80 19.04
C SER A 28 8.72 -4.59 20.29
N GLN A 29 9.04 -5.88 20.30
CA GLN A 29 8.79 -6.77 21.45
C GLN A 29 10.08 -7.12 22.23
N SER A 30 11.18 -6.48 21.94
CA SER A 30 12.42 -6.73 22.67
C SER A 30 12.41 -6.02 24.01
N PRO A 31 12.53 -6.74 25.16
CA PRO A 31 12.59 -6.10 26.47
C PRO A 31 13.83 -5.22 26.66
N SER A 32 14.83 -5.36 25.79
CA SER A 32 16.09 -4.60 25.81
C SER A 32 16.07 -3.35 24.96
N VAL A 33 15.01 -3.13 24.18
CA VAL A 33 14.86 -1.99 23.27
C VAL A 33 13.61 -1.22 23.67
N PRO A 34 13.64 0.11 23.71
CA PRO A 34 12.42 0.90 23.91
C PRO A 34 11.33 0.44 22.96
N VAL A 35 10.09 0.44 23.41
CA VAL A 35 8.95 0.10 22.58
C VAL A 35 8.90 1.08 21.42
N ILE A 36 9.43 0.66 20.27
CA ILE A 36 9.31 1.42 19.02
C ILE A 36 8.02 0.95 18.37
N GLU A 37 7.05 1.84 18.32
CA GLU A 37 5.83 1.65 17.55
C GLU A 37 5.98 2.45 16.27
N SER A 38 5.85 1.79 15.12
CA SER A 38 5.82 2.48 13.83
C SER A 38 4.47 2.23 13.16
N HIS A 39 3.89 3.31 12.63
CA HIS A 39 2.62 3.28 11.93
C HIS A 39 2.79 3.76 10.50
N SER A 40 2.41 2.91 9.57
CA SER A 40 2.38 3.23 8.15
C SER A 40 1.15 2.62 7.50
N CYS A 41 0.82 3.10 6.32
CA CYS A 41 -0.23 2.53 5.48
C CYS A 41 0.25 2.55 4.04
N TYR A 42 -0.10 1.54 3.25
CA TYR A 42 0.24 1.57 1.84
C TYR A 42 -0.98 1.29 0.96
N GLU A 43 -0.96 1.86 -0.21
CA GLU A 43 -1.97 1.69 -1.26
C GLU A 43 -1.32 1.25 -2.56
N TYR A 44 -1.99 0.39 -3.32
CA TYR A 44 -1.58 0.00 -4.66
C TYR A 44 -2.33 0.81 -5.70
N GLU A 45 -1.61 1.26 -6.72
CA GLU A 45 -2.15 1.91 -7.90
C GLU A 45 -1.80 1.10 -9.14
N GLY A 46 -2.77 0.94 -10.04
CA GLY A 46 -2.58 0.19 -11.28
C GLY A 46 -2.61 -1.34 -11.11
N MET A 47 -3.04 -1.84 -9.96
CA MET A 47 -3.20 -3.26 -9.68
C MET A 47 -4.67 -3.69 -9.81
N PRO A 48 -4.93 -4.98 -10.13
CA PRO A 48 -6.27 -5.54 -10.08
C PRO A 48 -6.90 -5.42 -8.68
N VAL A 49 -8.22 -5.34 -8.63
CA VAL A 49 -9.00 -5.37 -7.37
C VAL A 49 -8.62 -6.58 -6.53
N ASN A 50 -8.55 -6.41 -5.21
CA ASN A 50 -8.15 -7.41 -4.22
C ASN A 50 -6.66 -7.83 -4.25
N SER A 51 -5.80 -7.19 -5.04
CA SER A 51 -4.36 -7.47 -5.03
C SER A 51 -3.72 -7.20 -3.68
N ILE A 52 -4.25 -6.25 -2.91
CA ILE A 52 -3.77 -5.91 -1.58
C ILE A 52 -3.95 -7.05 -0.57
N ASP A 53 -4.95 -7.91 -0.77
CA ASP A 53 -5.25 -9.02 0.15
C ASP A 53 -4.08 -9.98 0.28
N TRP A 54 -3.30 -10.13 -0.79
CA TRP A 54 -2.13 -11.01 -0.80
C TRP A 54 -1.03 -10.54 0.17
N SER A 55 -0.80 -9.22 0.28
CA SER A 55 0.24 -8.64 1.14
C SER A 55 -0.30 -8.19 2.50
N CYS A 56 -1.59 -7.89 2.61
CA CYS A 56 -2.25 -7.39 3.81
C CYS A 56 -2.91 -8.51 4.61
N SER A 57 -2.10 -9.47 5.06
CA SER A 57 -2.57 -10.60 5.87
C SER A 57 -1.68 -10.81 7.09
N ASN A 58 -2.28 -11.35 8.16
CA ASN A 58 -1.61 -11.68 9.43
C ASN A 58 -1.40 -13.20 9.58
N GLU A 59 -1.34 -13.94 8.48
CA GLU A 59 -1.30 -15.41 8.50
C GLU A 59 0.03 -15.98 9.03
N SER A 60 1.10 -15.20 9.03
CA SER A 60 2.39 -15.64 9.54
C SER A 60 2.51 -15.44 11.05
N LYS A 61 2.58 -16.54 11.78
CA LYS A 61 2.81 -16.53 13.23
C LYS A 61 4.19 -16.01 13.65
N GLU A 62 5.13 -15.93 12.72
CA GLU A 62 6.48 -15.44 12.99
C GLU A 62 6.58 -13.91 12.98
N MET A 63 5.54 -13.23 12.50
CA MET A 63 5.45 -11.76 12.46
C MET A 63 4.53 -11.21 13.54
N THR A 64 4.73 -11.66 14.77
CA THR A 64 3.93 -11.24 15.93
C THR A 64 4.09 -9.76 16.29
N THR A 65 5.06 -9.07 15.69
CA THR A 65 5.35 -7.65 15.92
C THR A 65 4.57 -6.70 15.02
N SER A 66 4.01 -7.20 13.92
CA SER A 66 3.27 -6.37 12.97
C SER A 66 1.81 -6.80 12.88
N THR A 67 0.91 -5.83 12.99
CA THR A 67 -0.52 -6.00 12.74
C THR A 67 -0.89 -5.29 11.45
N LYS A 68 -1.50 -6.02 10.53
CA LYS A 68 -1.97 -5.49 9.24
C LYS A 68 -3.48 -5.51 9.19
N LYS A 69 -4.07 -4.42 8.73
CA LYS A 69 -5.51 -4.28 8.58
C LYS A 69 -5.83 -3.68 7.21
N LYS A 70 -6.68 -4.36 6.44
CA LYS A 70 -7.20 -3.81 5.21
C LYS A 70 -8.10 -2.61 5.50
N VAL A 71 -7.91 -1.53 4.77
CA VAL A 71 -8.69 -0.29 4.83
C VAL A 71 -9.13 0.11 3.43
N GLU A 72 -10.19 0.87 3.32
CA GLU A 72 -10.66 1.38 2.02
C GLU A 72 -9.71 2.44 1.47
N GLN A 73 -9.13 3.23 2.37
CA GLN A 73 -8.18 4.29 2.05
C GLN A 73 -7.29 4.55 3.26
N CYS A 74 -6.02 4.88 3.02
CA CYS A 74 -5.11 5.31 4.08
C CYS A 74 -5.52 6.70 4.62
N ASP A 75 -5.31 6.90 5.92
CA ASP A 75 -5.62 8.16 6.61
C ASP A 75 -4.76 9.31 6.03
N ASP A 76 -5.34 10.48 5.94
CA ASP A 76 -4.70 11.67 5.37
C ASP A 76 -3.83 12.47 6.37
N HIS A 77 -3.77 12.05 7.64
CA HIS A 77 -2.95 12.69 8.68
C HIS A 77 -1.48 12.23 8.69
N TYR A 78 -0.97 11.78 7.56
CA TYR A 78 0.42 11.35 7.40
C TYR A 78 1.42 12.52 7.45
N GLN A 79 2.67 12.22 7.78
CA GLN A 79 3.79 13.18 7.80
C GLN A 79 4.52 13.23 6.45
N ALA A 80 4.63 12.08 5.77
CA ALA A 80 5.31 11.96 4.50
C ALA A 80 4.82 10.74 3.72
N THR A 81 5.16 10.71 2.44
CA THR A 81 4.89 9.56 1.56
C THR A 81 6.12 9.14 0.79
N CYS A 82 6.18 7.85 0.47
CA CYS A 82 7.10 7.26 -0.49
C CYS A 82 6.30 6.64 -1.64
N ILE A 83 6.56 7.07 -2.87
CA ILE A 83 5.94 6.51 -4.07
C ILE A 83 7.00 5.72 -4.82
N ALA A 84 6.77 4.43 -5.02
CA ALA A 84 7.70 3.55 -5.70
C ALA A 84 6.99 2.67 -6.72
N THR A 85 7.75 2.21 -7.73
CA THR A 85 7.25 1.20 -8.66
C THR A 85 7.06 -0.12 -7.92
N LEU A 86 5.90 -0.73 -8.09
CA LEU A 86 5.61 -2.05 -7.53
C LEU A 86 6.29 -3.12 -8.38
N THR A 87 7.14 -3.93 -7.76
CA THR A 87 7.87 -5.01 -8.42
C THR A 87 7.58 -6.35 -7.77
N GLN A 88 7.87 -7.45 -8.48
CA GLN A 88 7.79 -8.79 -7.91
C GLN A 88 8.68 -8.94 -6.68
N GLU A 89 9.85 -8.31 -6.68
CA GLU A 89 10.78 -8.33 -5.55
C GLU A 89 10.21 -7.63 -4.32
N SER A 90 9.52 -6.51 -4.49
CA SER A 90 8.88 -5.80 -3.39
C SER A 90 7.72 -6.60 -2.77
N LEU A 91 7.01 -7.39 -3.56
CA LEU A 91 5.99 -8.31 -3.07
C LEU A 91 6.58 -9.57 -2.44
N ALA A 92 7.70 -10.05 -2.95
CA ALA A 92 8.43 -11.20 -2.43
C ALA A 92 9.31 -10.86 -1.20
N ASN A 93 9.25 -9.64 -0.71
CA ASN A 93 10.01 -9.21 0.47
C ASN A 93 9.84 -10.24 1.59
N PRO A 94 10.94 -10.67 2.26
CA PRO A 94 10.90 -11.63 3.37
C PRO A 94 10.02 -11.18 4.55
N HIS A 95 9.66 -9.91 4.59
CA HIS A 95 8.65 -9.38 5.52
C HIS A 95 7.21 -9.52 5.01
N SER A 96 7.00 -9.95 3.77
CA SER A 96 5.66 -10.30 3.31
C SER A 96 5.23 -11.62 3.94
N THR A 97 4.02 -11.64 4.45
CA THR A 97 3.55 -12.71 5.36
C THR A 97 2.95 -13.91 4.67
N SER A 98 2.86 -13.92 3.35
CA SER A 98 2.30 -15.07 2.65
C SER A 98 3.35 -16.18 2.54
N LYS A 99 3.23 -17.18 3.41
CA LYS A 99 3.97 -18.45 3.34
C LYS A 99 3.28 -19.50 2.49
N ASP A 100 2.18 -19.17 1.83
CA ASP A 100 1.53 -20.10 0.94
C ASP A 100 2.40 -20.35 -0.29
N LYS A 101 3.12 -21.45 -0.28
CA LYS A 101 3.99 -21.90 -1.39
C LYS A 101 3.21 -22.15 -2.68
N ASN A 102 1.88 -22.25 -2.59
CA ASN A 102 0.99 -22.46 -3.72
C ASN A 102 0.31 -21.16 -4.19
N ALA A 103 0.52 -20.04 -3.47
CA ALA A 103 0.04 -18.76 -3.92
C ALA A 103 0.68 -18.42 -5.26
N LYS A 104 -0.14 -18.29 -6.28
CA LYS A 104 0.31 -17.81 -7.59
C LYS A 104 0.85 -16.40 -7.40
N SER A 105 2.06 -16.14 -7.90
CA SER A 105 2.60 -14.80 -7.94
C SER A 105 1.61 -13.87 -8.65
N LEU A 106 1.36 -12.71 -8.04
CA LEU A 106 0.51 -11.70 -8.65
C LEU A 106 1.13 -11.24 -9.98
N ASN A 107 0.29 -11.12 -11.00
CA ASN A 107 0.72 -10.49 -12.24
C ASN A 107 0.73 -8.98 -12.02
N ILE A 108 1.91 -8.37 -12.02
CA ILE A 108 2.10 -6.94 -11.77
C ILE A 108 2.21 -6.23 -13.11
N PRO A 109 1.29 -5.31 -13.44
CA PRO A 109 1.41 -4.44 -14.60
C PRO A 109 2.67 -3.55 -14.52
N ASP A 110 3.27 -3.21 -15.66
CA ASP A 110 4.51 -2.44 -15.73
C ASP A 110 4.42 -1.04 -15.10
N ASN A 111 3.22 -0.47 -15.02
CA ASN A 111 2.95 0.85 -14.45
C ASN A 111 2.37 0.81 -13.03
N ALA A 112 2.36 -0.34 -12.39
CA ALA A 112 1.86 -0.46 -11.02
C ALA A 112 2.80 0.26 -10.04
N GLN A 113 2.20 0.98 -9.09
CA GLN A 113 2.90 1.73 -8.06
C GLN A 113 2.38 1.38 -6.67
N VAL A 114 3.22 1.60 -5.68
CA VAL A 114 2.84 1.58 -4.27
C VAL A 114 3.13 2.94 -3.67
N THR A 115 2.16 3.49 -2.98
CA THR A 115 2.31 4.69 -2.15
C THR A 115 2.28 4.28 -0.70
N THR A 116 3.35 4.53 0.03
CA THR A 116 3.42 4.29 1.48
C THR A 116 3.30 5.62 2.22
N TYR A 117 2.38 5.68 3.15
CA TYR A 117 2.11 6.81 4.02
C TYR A 117 2.73 6.54 5.39
N TYR A 118 3.48 7.50 5.91
CA TYR A 118 4.16 7.41 7.21
C TYR A 118 3.54 8.39 8.18
N TYR A 119 3.08 7.88 9.33
CA TYR A 119 2.36 8.67 10.33
C TYR A 119 3.24 9.13 11.48
N ASP A 120 4.33 8.41 11.75
CA ASP A 120 5.25 8.76 12.83
C ASP A 120 6.25 9.82 12.38
N ALA A 121 6.46 10.83 13.23
CA ALA A 121 7.48 11.86 12.99
C ALA A 121 8.90 11.37 13.30
N GLU A 122 9.03 10.31 14.12
CA GLU A 122 10.33 9.73 14.46
C GLU A 122 10.91 8.94 13.30
N HIS A 123 12.23 9.02 13.13
CA HIS A 123 12.97 8.29 12.09
C HIS A 123 12.65 8.62 10.63
N LEU A 124 11.90 9.69 10.33
CA LEU A 124 11.57 10.09 8.95
C LEU A 124 12.80 10.25 8.05
N ASN A 125 13.92 10.73 8.60
CA ASN A 125 15.16 10.88 7.84
C ASN A 125 15.68 9.52 7.34
N GLN A 126 15.64 8.50 8.17
CA GLN A 126 16.06 7.15 7.76
C GLN A 126 15.10 6.56 6.74
N VAL A 127 13.81 6.71 6.97
CA VAL A 127 12.76 6.24 6.05
C VAL A 127 12.87 6.93 4.69
N LYS A 128 13.20 8.23 4.67
CA LYS A 128 13.48 8.95 3.42
C LYS A 128 14.66 8.35 2.66
N ILE A 129 15.78 8.10 3.36
CA ILE A 129 16.97 7.48 2.75
C ILE A 129 16.62 6.12 2.18
N ASP A 130 15.88 5.30 2.90
CA ASP A 130 15.45 3.97 2.47
C ASP A 130 14.53 4.05 1.24
N CYS A 131 13.60 4.99 1.22
CA CYS A 131 12.72 5.25 0.09
C CYS A 131 13.51 5.61 -1.17
N GLU A 132 14.38 6.61 -1.08
CA GLU A 132 15.16 7.10 -2.21
C GLU A 132 16.21 6.09 -2.69
N SER A 133 16.83 5.35 -1.79
CA SER A 133 17.79 4.28 -2.11
C SER A 133 17.11 3.11 -2.83
N GLY A 134 15.85 2.87 -2.57
CA GLY A 134 15.03 1.88 -3.26
C GLY A 134 14.47 2.36 -4.60
N GLY A 135 14.81 3.57 -5.05
CA GLY A 135 14.29 4.17 -6.29
C GLY A 135 12.92 4.83 -6.14
N GLY A 136 12.45 5.03 -4.92
CA GLY A 136 11.20 5.72 -4.63
C GLY A 136 11.32 7.24 -4.66
N HIS A 137 10.18 7.90 -4.74
CA HIS A 137 10.04 9.34 -4.63
C HIS A 137 9.48 9.72 -3.26
N TRP A 138 10.28 10.44 -2.51
CA TRP A 138 9.90 10.95 -1.20
C TRP A 138 9.17 12.29 -1.30
N LYS A 139 8.09 12.43 -0.54
CA LYS A 139 7.35 13.68 -0.42
C LYS A 139 6.96 13.91 1.04
N ALA A 140 7.49 14.96 1.65
CA ALA A 140 7.01 15.46 2.93
C ALA A 140 5.69 16.23 2.72
N LYS A 141 4.82 16.19 3.73
CA LYS A 141 3.55 16.92 3.72
C LYS A 141 3.76 18.41 4.01
#